data_729f5ce29280165c6d893f1a90eace79
#
_entry.id   729f5ce29280165c6d893f1a90eace79
#
_cell.length_a   1.000
_cell.length_b   1.000
_cell.length_c   1.000
_cell.angle_alpha   90.00
_cell.angle_beta   90.00
_cell.angle_gamma   90.00
#
_symmetry.space_group_name_H-M   'P 1'
#
loop_
_entity.id
_entity.type
_entity.pdbx_description
1 polymer ?
#
loop_
_entity_poly.entity_id
_entity_poly.type
_entity_poly.pdbx_seq_one_letter_code
_entity_poly.pdbx_strand_id
1 'polypeptide(L)'
;MRAAVWYGKKDVRVEERKSKDLKDNEVKVKVTWAGICGTDLHEYLEGPIFISTDKPDPFLGQKAPVTLGHEFAGIVDDIGSKVTKFNKGDRVVINPTVSNREKEENIDLYDGYSFIGLGSDGGFAEFTNVPEENVYELPDNVSDKEGALVEPTAVAVQAIKEGEVLFGDTVAIFGAGPIGLLTIIAAKAAGASKIFVFDLSEERLNKAKAVGATHTINSGESDPSDIISKYTDNGVDVSFEIAGVAQTLKSAIDVTKARGIVVIVSIFGHPIEWNPMQLTNTGVKLTSTIAYTPTTFQQTIDLINEGNLKVKDVITDEIELNDIVESGFEQLVNDKSQSKILVKL
;
A
#
# COMPACT_ATOMS: atom_id res chain seq x y z
N MET A 1 -9.24 -23.95 -10.37
CA MET A 1 -8.85 -22.54 -10.55
C MET A 1 -7.37 -22.39 -10.36
N ARG A 2 -6.73 -21.53 -11.15
CA ARG A 2 -5.29 -21.24 -10.99
C ARG A 2 -5.10 -20.24 -9.84
N ALA A 3 -4.00 -20.41 -9.08
CA ALA A 3 -3.62 -19.53 -7.99
C ALA A 3 -2.09 -19.51 -7.79
N ALA A 4 -1.53 -18.36 -7.39
CA ALA A 4 -0.14 -18.23 -6.99
C ALA A 4 -0.04 -18.45 -5.47
N VAL A 5 0.54 -19.55 -5.07
CA VAL A 5 0.57 -20.07 -3.70
C VAL A 5 1.96 -19.97 -3.11
N TRP A 6 2.08 -19.32 -1.98
CA TRP A 6 3.30 -19.24 -1.21
C TRP A 6 3.47 -20.45 -0.28
N TYR A 7 4.58 -21.15 -0.42
CA TYR A 7 4.97 -22.30 0.39
C TYR A 7 6.12 -21.98 1.35
N GLY A 8 6.83 -20.90 1.09
CA GLY A 8 7.98 -20.49 1.85
C GLY A 8 8.85 -19.50 1.10
N LYS A 9 9.99 -19.15 1.69
CA LYS A 9 10.98 -18.25 1.09
C LYS A 9 11.39 -18.73 -0.30
N LYS A 10 11.22 -17.85 -1.31
CA LYS A 10 11.48 -18.09 -2.73
C LYS A 10 10.73 -19.30 -3.32
N ASP A 11 9.62 -19.69 -2.70
CA ASP A 11 8.77 -20.78 -3.16
C ASP A 11 7.32 -20.31 -3.31
N VAL A 12 7.06 -19.64 -4.43
CA VAL A 12 5.71 -19.31 -4.92
C VAL A 12 5.45 -20.11 -6.18
N ARG A 13 4.31 -20.80 -6.22
CA ARG A 13 3.94 -21.70 -7.32
C ARG A 13 2.59 -21.30 -7.87
N VAL A 14 2.49 -21.18 -9.19
CA VAL A 14 1.19 -21.10 -9.87
C VAL A 14 0.70 -22.53 -10.11
N GLU A 15 -0.42 -22.85 -9.49
CA GLU A 15 -0.95 -24.22 -9.52
C GLU A 15 -2.48 -24.24 -9.59
N GLU A 16 -3.02 -25.39 -10.00
CA GLU A 16 -4.46 -25.64 -9.94
C GLU A 16 -4.88 -25.95 -8.49
N ARG A 17 -5.81 -25.18 -7.96
CA ARG A 17 -6.41 -25.40 -6.64
C ARG A 17 -7.93 -25.58 -6.74
N LYS A 18 -8.46 -26.40 -5.83
CA LYS A 18 -9.92 -26.46 -5.65
C LYS A 18 -10.39 -25.16 -4.98
N SER A 19 -11.42 -24.53 -5.55
CA SER A 19 -12.11 -23.42 -4.88
C SER A 19 -12.66 -23.88 -3.54
N LYS A 20 -12.48 -23.08 -2.50
CA LYS A 20 -13.12 -23.33 -1.19
C LYS A 20 -14.63 -23.18 -1.29
N ASP A 21 -15.35 -23.91 -0.45
CA ASP A 21 -16.79 -23.75 -0.34
C ASP A 21 -17.10 -22.35 0.21
N LEU A 22 -18.11 -21.72 -0.37
CA LEU A 22 -18.54 -20.37 0.01
C LEU A 22 -19.32 -20.43 1.34
N LYS A 23 -18.91 -19.63 2.32
CA LYS A 23 -19.64 -19.52 3.59
C LYS A 23 -20.83 -18.57 3.46
N ASP A 24 -21.75 -18.66 4.41
CA ASP A 24 -23.00 -17.87 4.43
C ASP A 24 -22.79 -16.36 4.31
N ASN A 25 -21.73 -15.82 4.89
CA ASN A 25 -21.42 -14.39 4.94
C ASN A 25 -20.28 -13.97 3.99
N GLU A 26 -19.90 -14.83 3.06
CA GLU A 26 -18.82 -14.56 2.09
C GLU A 26 -19.39 -14.22 0.72
N VAL A 27 -18.63 -13.40 0.00
CA VAL A 27 -18.80 -13.09 -1.42
C VAL A 27 -17.68 -13.79 -2.18
N LYS A 28 -18.02 -14.55 -3.21
CA LYS A 28 -17.06 -15.13 -4.14
C LYS A 28 -16.75 -14.13 -5.24
N VAL A 29 -15.55 -13.66 -5.27
CA VAL A 29 -15.07 -12.67 -6.26
C VAL A 29 -14.30 -13.39 -7.35
N LYS A 30 -14.71 -13.20 -8.61
CA LYS A 30 -13.88 -13.47 -9.78
C LYS A 30 -12.92 -12.31 -9.91
N VAL A 31 -11.66 -12.52 -9.57
CA VAL A 31 -10.64 -11.48 -9.63
C VAL A 31 -10.35 -11.12 -11.08
N THR A 32 -10.26 -9.84 -11.39
CA THR A 32 -9.90 -9.34 -12.72
C THR A 32 -8.46 -8.84 -12.76
N TRP A 33 -8.07 -8.06 -11.74
CA TRP A 33 -6.74 -7.51 -11.59
C TRP A 33 -6.30 -7.52 -10.12
N ALA A 34 -5.03 -7.80 -9.91
CA ALA A 34 -4.39 -7.71 -8.60
C ALA A 34 -3.03 -7.02 -8.71
N GLY A 35 -2.67 -6.18 -7.73
CA GLY A 35 -1.39 -5.50 -7.65
C GLY A 35 -0.36 -6.32 -6.86
N ILE A 36 0.91 -6.27 -7.28
CA ILE A 36 2.01 -6.80 -6.48
C ILE A 36 2.47 -5.72 -5.50
N CYS A 37 2.45 -6.05 -4.20
CA CYS A 37 2.90 -5.21 -3.11
C CYS A 37 4.35 -5.51 -2.69
N GLY A 38 5.01 -4.53 -2.07
CA GLY A 38 6.28 -4.75 -1.38
C GLY A 38 6.20 -5.82 -0.29
N THR A 39 5.05 -5.98 0.36
CA THR A 39 4.81 -7.03 1.36
C THR A 39 4.85 -8.43 0.75
N ASP A 40 4.29 -8.62 -0.46
CA ASP A 40 4.40 -9.90 -1.19
C ASP A 40 5.85 -10.22 -1.52
N LEU A 41 6.66 -9.19 -1.88
CA LEU A 41 8.09 -9.35 -2.14
C LEU A 41 8.87 -9.69 -0.87
N HIS A 42 8.53 -9.09 0.27
CA HIS A 42 9.16 -9.42 1.56
C HIS A 42 8.86 -10.87 1.96
N GLU A 43 7.62 -11.33 1.81
CA GLU A 43 7.27 -12.74 2.03
C GLU A 43 8.02 -13.67 1.07
N TYR A 44 8.14 -13.29 -0.20
CA TYR A 44 8.87 -14.08 -1.19
C TYR A 44 10.36 -14.15 -0.87
N LEU A 45 11.00 -13.01 -0.54
CA LEU A 45 12.46 -12.93 -0.36
C LEU A 45 12.94 -13.40 1.02
N GLU A 46 12.17 -13.15 2.07
CA GLU A 46 12.64 -13.26 3.46
C GLU A 46 11.68 -14.05 4.35
N GLY A 47 10.43 -14.24 3.91
CA GLY A 47 9.36 -14.85 4.71
C GLY A 47 9.69 -16.15 5.39
N PRO A 48 8.95 -16.51 6.44
CA PRO A 48 7.67 -15.91 6.84
C PRO A 48 7.85 -14.61 7.67
N ILE A 49 7.08 -13.58 7.34
CA ILE A 49 7.03 -12.31 8.07
C ILE A 49 5.62 -12.10 8.65
N PHE A 50 4.61 -12.04 7.77
CA PHE A 50 3.20 -11.91 8.14
C PHE A 50 2.45 -13.25 8.01
N ILE A 51 2.89 -14.15 7.12
CA ILE A 51 2.24 -15.43 6.90
C ILE A 51 2.55 -16.38 8.05
N SER A 52 1.51 -16.85 8.72
CA SER A 52 1.63 -17.85 9.77
C SER A 52 1.99 -19.21 9.20
N THR A 53 3.01 -19.89 9.76
CA THR A 53 3.46 -21.22 9.33
C THR A 53 3.10 -22.33 10.32
N ASP A 54 3.28 -22.08 11.61
CA ASP A 54 3.09 -23.08 12.66
C ASP A 54 1.65 -23.16 13.15
N LYS A 55 1.02 -22.01 13.37
CA LYS A 55 -0.35 -21.90 13.89
C LYS A 55 -1.22 -21.15 12.89
N PRO A 56 -2.55 -21.39 12.85
CA PRO A 56 -3.44 -20.56 12.06
C PRO A 56 -3.36 -19.10 12.46
N ASP A 57 -3.53 -18.21 11.47
CA ASP A 57 -3.68 -16.76 11.69
C ASP A 57 -4.82 -16.50 12.70
N PRO A 58 -4.62 -15.65 13.70
CA PRO A 58 -5.61 -15.45 14.77
C PRO A 58 -6.91 -14.79 14.32
N PHE A 59 -6.90 -14.05 13.20
CA PHE A 59 -8.07 -13.35 12.66
C PHE A 59 -8.73 -14.11 11.51
N LEU A 60 -7.93 -14.68 10.63
CA LEU A 60 -8.39 -15.30 9.38
C LEU A 60 -8.34 -16.83 9.38
N GLY A 61 -7.66 -17.41 10.37
CA GLY A 61 -7.72 -18.84 10.65
C GLY A 61 -6.99 -19.74 9.67
N GLN A 62 -6.18 -19.21 8.77
CA GLN A 62 -5.37 -20.00 7.83
C GLN A 62 -3.87 -19.88 8.18
N LYS A 63 -3.11 -20.85 7.74
CA LYS A 63 -1.64 -20.84 7.75
C LYS A 63 -1.11 -21.31 6.40
N ALA A 64 0.18 -21.16 6.17
CA ALA A 64 0.82 -21.64 4.95
C ALA A 64 0.44 -23.12 4.64
N PRO A 65 0.27 -23.47 3.35
CA PRO A 65 0.42 -22.60 2.18
C PRO A 65 -0.79 -21.67 1.97
N VAL A 66 -0.50 -20.43 1.51
CA VAL A 66 -1.50 -19.36 1.32
C VAL A 66 -1.39 -18.79 -0.09
N THR A 67 -2.53 -18.54 -0.74
CA THR A 67 -2.57 -17.76 -1.98
C THR A 67 -2.29 -16.30 -1.65
N LEU A 68 -1.27 -15.70 -2.25
CA LEU A 68 -0.89 -14.31 -2.03
C LEU A 68 -1.85 -13.31 -2.69
N GLY A 69 -1.56 -12.02 -2.53
CA GLY A 69 -2.23 -10.89 -3.17
C GLY A 69 -3.30 -10.26 -2.30
N HIS A 70 -3.03 -9.05 -1.84
CA HIS A 70 -3.95 -8.29 -0.98
C HIS A 70 -4.44 -6.98 -1.62
N GLU A 71 -4.01 -6.67 -2.84
CA GLU A 71 -4.44 -5.51 -3.62
C GLU A 71 -5.24 -5.99 -4.83
N PHE A 72 -6.57 -6.14 -4.75
CA PHE A 72 -7.32 -6.70 -5.88
C PHE A 72 -8.76 -6.19 -6.02
N ALA A 73 -9.23 -6.26 -7.27
CA ALA A 73 -10.58 -5.95 -7.67
C ALA A 73 -11.14 -7.05 -8.59
N GLY A 74 -12.45 -7.10 -8.74
CA GLY A 74 -13.09 -8.11 -9.56
C GLY A 74 -14.59 -7.95 -9.66
N ILE A 75 -15.25 -9.06 -9.97
CA ILE A 75 -16.69 -9.13 -10.17
C ILE A 75 -17.25 -10.22 -9.25
N VAL A 76 -18.40 -9.95 -8.62
CA VAL A 76 -19.11 -10.92 -7.79
C VAL A 76 -19.57 -12.11 -8.64
N ASP A 77 -19.01 -13.28 -8.38
CA ASP A 77 -19.36 -14.55 -9.05
C ASP A 77 -20.51 -15.27 -8.33
N ASP A 78 -20.43 -15.32 -7.00
CA ASP A 78 -21.45 -15.94 -6.14
C ASP A 78 -21.53 -15.27 -4.77
N ILE A 79 -22.62 -15.48 -4.05
CA ILE A 79 -22.84 -14.89 -2.73
C ILE A 79 -23.38 -15.94 -1.76
N GLY A 80 -22.92 -15.87 -0.50
CA GLY A 80 -23.44 -16.69 0.60
C GLY A 80 -24.85 -16.30 1.00
N SER A 81 -25.54 -17.20 1.68
CA SER A 81 -26.99 -17.07 2.00
C SER A 81 -27.33 -15.89 2.92
N LYS A 82 -26.34 -15.30 3.62
CA LYS A 82 -26.51 -14.14 4.51
C LYS A 82 -25.98 -12.83 3.93
N VAL A 83 -25.38 -12.86 2.75
CA VAL A 83 -24.93 -11.66 2.02
C VAL A 83 -26.15 -10.86 1.58
N THR A 84 -26.15 -9.56 1.85
CA THR A 84 -27.28 -8.68 1.60
C THR A 84 -26.93 -7.43 0.80
N LYS A 85 -25.64 -7.06 0.74
CA LYS A 85 -25.19 -5.80 0.12
C LYS A 85 -24.83 -5.94 -1.36
N PHE A 86 -24.55 -7.16 -1.83
CA PHE A 86 -24.03 -7.40 -3.18
C PHE A 86 -24.87 -8.45 -3.93
N ASN A 87 -24.84 -8.34 -5.25
CA ASN A 87 -25.45 -9.27 -6.19
C ASN A 87 -24.40 -9.81 -7.16
N LYS A 88 -24.67 -10.96 -7.79
CA LYS A 88 -23.85 -11.49 -8.87
C LYS A 88 -23.74 -10.47 -10.00
N GLY A 89 -22.51 -10.23 -10.46
CA GLY A 89 -22.20 -9.28 -11.52
C GLY A 89 -21.76 -7.89 -11.04
N ASP A 90 -21.93 -7.58 -9.75
CA ASP A 90 -21.47 -6.32 -9.19
C ASP A 90 -19.94 -6.23 -9.30
N ARG A 91 -19.44 -5.04 -9.66
CA ARG A 91 -18.00 -4.74 -9.67
C ARG A 91 -17.56 -4.36 -8.26
N VAL A 92 -16.48 -4.95 -7.80
CA VAL A 92 -16.05 -4.80 -6.41
C VAL A 92 -14.53 -4.64 -6.27
N VAL A 93 -14.15 -3.98 -5.20
CA VAL A 93 -12.77 -3.90 -4.71
C VAL A 93 -12.71 -4.39 -3.27
N ILE A 94 -11.59 -4.98 -2.90
CA ILE A 94 -11.47 -5.63 -1.60
C ILE A 94 -10.58 -4.82 -0.66
N ASN A 95 -11.12 -4.51 0.51
CA ASN A 95 -10.33 -4.08 1.65
C ASN A 95 -9.78 -5.34 2.35
N PRO A 96 -8.50 -5.67 2.20
CA PRO A 96 -7.95 -6.91 2.77
C PRO A 96 -7.77 -6.85 4.28
N THR A 97 -7.85 -5.68 4.90
CA THR A 97 -7.57 -5.49 6.33
C THR A 97 -8.68 -6.09 7.19
N VAL A 98 -8.29 -6.97 8.10
CA VAL A 98 -9.17 -7.56 9.13
C VAL A 98 -8.59 -7.24 10.49
N SER A 99 -9.41 -6.69 11.38
CA SER A 99 -9.05 -6.31 12.74
C SER A 99 -10.13 -6.74 13.73
N ASN A 100 -9.90 -6.55 15.03
CA ASN A 100 -10.89 -6.84 16.05
C ASN A 100 -12.02 -5.79 15.99
N ARG A 101 -13.17 -6.17 15.42
CA ARG A 101 -14.31 -5.28 15.13
C ARG A 101 -15.33 -5.12 16.25
N GLU A 102 -15.08 -5.63 17.44
CA GLU A 102 -16.00 -5.44 18.58
C GLU A 102 -16.18 -3.97 18.99
N LYS A 103 -15.33 -3.08 18.43
CA LYS A 103 -15.36 -1.62 18.64
C LYS A 103 -15.57 -0.87 17.31
N GLU A 104 -16.75 -0.99 16.69
CA GLU A 104 -17.06 -0.45 15.35
C GLU A 104 -16.81 1.06 15.17
N GLU A 105 -16.87 1.88 16.24
CA GLU A 105 -16.67 3.33 16.16
C GLU A 105 -15.21 3.77 16.11
N ASN A 106 -14.27 2.91 16.56
CA ASN A 106 -12.83 3.18 16.52
C ASN A 106 -12.11 1.87 16.21
N ILE A 107 -12.03 1.51 14.92
CA ILE A 107 -11.17 0.40 14.51
C ILE A 107 -9.73 0.81 14.78
N ASP A 108 -9.23 0.38 15.91
CA ASP A 108 -7.82 0.53 16.26
C ASP A 108 -7.04 -0.65 15.67
N LEU A 109 -6.39 -0.41 14.52
CA LEU A 109 -5.52 -1.39 13.88
C LEU A 109 -4.38 -1.84 14.81
N TYR A 110 -4.03 -1.01 15.78
CA TYR A 110 -2.98 -1.31 16.75
C TYR A 110 -3.40 -2.30 17.84
N ASP A 111 -4.69 -2.66 17.94
CA ASP A 111 -5.21 -3.76 18.78
C ASP A 111 -5.04 -5.15 18.12
N GLY A 112 -4.42 -5.21 16.95
CA GLY A 112 -4.17 -6.40 16.16
C GLY A 112 -4.93 -6.44 14.84
N TYR A 113 -4.28 -6.97 13.83
CA TYR A 113 -4.80 -7.03 12.47
C TYR A 113 -4.22 -8.22 11.70
N SER A 114 -4.86 -8.56 10.59
CA SER A 114 -4.37 -9.45 9.56
C SER A 114 -4.86 -8.98 8.19
N PHE A 115 -4.37 -9.60 7.12
CA PHE A 115 -4.73 -9.27 5.75
C PHE A 115 -5.16 -10.50 4.96
N ILE A 116 -6.26 -10.38 4.22
CA ILE A 116 -6.61 -11.32 3.15
C ILE A 116 -5.49 -11.29 2.12
N GLY A 117 -4.94 -12.44 1.78
CA GLY A 117 -3.75 -12.57 0.93
C GLY A 117 -2.44 -12.79 1.71
N LEU A 118 -2.50 -12.76 3.05
CA LEU A 118 -1.39 -13.10 3.96
C LEU A 118 -1.84 -14.06 5.07
N GLY A 119 -2.89 -13.71 5.82
CA GLY A 119 -3.50 -14.57 6.85
C GLY A 119 -4.56 -15.52 6.32
N SER A 120 -4.99 -15.35 5.08
CA SER A 120 -5.85 -16.25 4.30
C SER A 120 -5.57 -16.12 2.82
N ASP A 121 -6.18 -17.00 1.99
CA ASP A 121 -6.06 -16.91 0.53
C ASP A 121 -6.54 -15.56 -0.01
N GLY A 122 -5.77 -14.98 -0.92
CA GLY A 122 -5.96 -13.66 -1.49
C GLY A 122 -6.23 -13.62 -3.00
N GLY A 123 -5.89 -12.48 -3.61
CA GLY A 123 -6.28 -12.10 -4.95
C GLY A 123 -5.42 -12.62 -6.09
N PHE A 124 -4.26 -13.26 -5.86
CA PHE A 124 -3.53 -13.91 -6.95
C PHE A 124 -4.13 -15.28 -7.29
N ALA A 125 -5.43 -15.29 -7.53
CA ALA A 125 -6.22 -16.45 -7.92
C ALA A 125 -7.40 -16.01 -8.81
N GLU A 126 -7.86 -16.90 -9.70
CA GLU A 126 -9.04 -16.63 -10.52
C GLU A 126 -10.30 -16.33 -9.70
N PHE A 127 -10.39 -16.91 -8.48
CA PHE A 127 -11.50 -16.68 -7.55
C PHE A 127 -11.01 -16.64 -6.10
N THR A 128 -11.59 -15.73 -5.32
CA THR A 128 -11.33 -15.60 -3.89
C THR A 128 -12.65 -15.42 -3.13
N ASN A 129 -12.81 -16.12 -2.00
CA ASN A 129 -13.94 -15.90 -1.10
C ASN A 129 -13.56 -14.86 -0.04
N VAL A 130 -14.36 -13.82 0.09
CA VAL A 130 -14.07 -12.65 0.95
C VAL A 130 -15.30 -12.39 1.84
N PRO A 131 -15.15 -12.12 3.15
CA PRO A 131 -16.26 -11.67 4.00
C PRO A 131 -16.95 -10.44 3.40
N GLU A 132 -18.28 -10.37 3.44
CA GLU A 132 -19.08 -9.26 2.88
C GLU A 132 -18.59 -7.89 3.37
N GLU A 133 -18.18 -7.80 4.62
CA GLU A 133 -17.72 -6.58 5.26
C GLU A 133 -16.37 -6.04 4.71
N ASN A 134 -15.62 -6.87 4.00
CA ASN A 134 -14.37 -6.52 3.32
C ASN A 134 -14.57 -6.13 1.85
N VAL A 135 -15.79 -6.27 1.34
CA VAL A 135 -16.15 -5.97 -0.06
C VAL A 135 -16.71 -4.56 -0.17
N TYR A 136 -16.24 -3.81 -1.15
CA TYR A 136 -16.69 -2.45 -1.45
C TYR A 136 -17.09 -2.36 -2.91
N GLU A 137 -18.13 -1.58 -3.21
CA GLU A 137 -18.56 -1.31 -4.58
C GLU A 137 -17.44 -0.58 -5.35
N LEU A 138 -17.18 -1.01 -6.56
CA LEU A 138 -16.28 -0.32 -7.50
C LEU A 138 -17.12 0.46 -8.49
N PRO A 139 -17.13 1.82 -8.43
CA PRO A 139 -17.94 2.66 -9.31
C PRO A 139 -17.60 2.46 -10.80
N ASP A 140 -18.57 2.67 -11.68
CA ASP A 140 -18.41 2.46 -13.13
C ASP A 140 -17.31 3.30 -13.77
N ASN A 141 -17.04 4.50 -13.23
CA ASN A 141 -15.97 5.38 -13.71
C ASN A 141 -14.57 4.92 -13.30
N VAL A 142 -14.44 3.99 -12.37
CA VAL A 142 -13.16 3.42 -11.91
C VAL A 142 -12.91 2.13 -12.68
N SER A 143 -11.81 2.05 -13.41
CA SER A 143 -11.43 0.82 -14.10
C SER A 143 -11.01 -0.28 -13.11
N ASP A 144 -11.08 -1.55 -13.52
CA ASP A 144 -10.65 -2.67 -12.66
C ASP A 144 -9.16 -2.57 -12.27
N LYS A 145 -8.31 -1.99 -13.14
CA LYS A 145 -6.90 -1.72 -12.83
C LYS A 145 -6.74 -0.67 -11.74
N GLU A 146 -7.53 0.40 -11.79
CA GLU A 146 -7.57 1.39 -10.72
C GLU A 146 -8.17 0.80 -9.45
N GLY A 147 -9.13 -0.12 -9.59
CA GLY A 147 -9.66 -0.91 -8.48
C GLY A 147 -8.57 -1.68 -7.72
N ALA A 148 -7.65 -2.34 -8.42
CA ALA A 148 -6.51 -3.01 -7.82
C ALA A 148 -5.50 -2.05 -7.15
N LEU A 149 -5.59 -0.75 -7.42
CA LEU A 149 -4.74 0.29 -6.81
C LEU A 149 -5.41 1.00 -5.62
N VAL A 150 -6.68 0.73 -5.33
CA VAL A 150 -7.38 1.37 -4.20
C VAL A 150 -6.67 1.08 -2.89
N GLU A 151 -6.29 -0.18 -2.68
CA GLU A 151 -5.64 -0.62 -1.44
C GLU A 151 -4.35 0.18 -1.15
N PRO A 152 -3.31 0.16 -2.01
CA PRO A 152 -2.08 0.89 -1.73
C PRO A 152 -2.28 2.41 -1.75
N THR A 153 -3.29 2.91 -2.45
CA THR A 153 -3.65 4.34 -2.44
C THR A 153 -4.25 4.73 -1.09
N ALA A 154 -5.05 3.85 -0.47
CA ALA A 154 -5.61 4.10 0.86
C ALA A 154 -4.51 4.20 1.93
N VAL A 155 -3.40 3.46 1.80
CA VAL A 155 -2.20 3.65 2.64
C VAL A 155 -1.66 5.07 2.50
N ALA A 156 -1.51 5.57 1.27
CA ALA A 156 -1.02 6.92 1.02
C ALA A 156 -1.99 8.00 1.55
N VAL A 157 -3.30 7.83 1.35
CA VAL A 157 -4.32 8.75 1.88
C VAL A 157 -4.30 8.75 3.41
N GLN A 158 -4.16 7.59 4.06
CA GLN A 158 -4.02 7.52 5.52
C GLN A 158 -2.75 8.23 5.98
N ALA A 159 -1.61 8.04 5.30
CA ALA A 159 -0.38 8.74 5.64
C ALA A 159 -0.55 10.27 5.60
N ILE A 160 -1.24 10.80 4.58
CA ILE A 160 -1.54 12.23 4.48
C ILE A 160 -2.38 12.71 5.68
N LYS A 161 -3.36 11.92 6.13
CA LYS A 161 -4.17 12.22 7.32
C LYS A 161 -3.33 12.21 8.60
N GLU A 162 -2.48 11.20 8.78
CA GLU A 162 -1.57 11.12 9.95
C GLU A 162 -0.56 12.27 9.98
N GLY A 163 -0.18 12.77 8.81
CA GLY A 163 0.65 13.95 8.67
C GLY A 163 -0.09 15.28 8.89
N GLU A 164 -1.41 15.23 9.07
CA GLU A 164 -2.26 16.44 9.23
C GLU A 164 -1.99 17.47 8.10
N VAL A 165 -1.74 17.00 6.85
CA VAL A 165 -1.39 17.88 5.74
C VAL A 165 -2.53 18.84 5.44
N LEU A 166 -2.21 20.13 5.43
CA LEU A 166 -3.15 21.22 5.17
C LEU A 166 -2.91 21.86 3.80
N PHE A 167 -3.91 22.55 3.31
CA PHE A 167 -3.80 23.32 2.08
C PHE A 167 -2.68 24.37 2.19
N GLY A 168 -1.76 24.33 1.25
CA GLY A 168 -0.60 25.24 1.20
C GLY A 168 0.67 24.71 1.85
N ASP A 169 0.62 23.59 2.58
CA ASP A 169 1.79 23.00 3.22
C ASP A 169 2.88 22.62 2.22
N THR A 170 4.10 22.57 2.73
CA THR A 170 5.27 22.02 2.06
C THR A 170 5.57 20.63 2.62
N VAL A 171 5.76 19.64 1.75
CA VAL A 171 6.01 18.25 2.17
C VAL A 171 7.31 17.71 1.59
N ALA A 172 7.98 16.84 2.34
CA ALA A 172 9.12 16.06 1.88
C ALA A 172 8.78 14.55 1.93
N ILE A 173 9.09 13.83 0.86
CA ILE A 173 8.82 12.41 0.71
C ILE A 173 10.16 11.70 0.46
N PHE A 174 10.53 10.79 1.37
CA PHE A 174 11.75 10.00 1.28
C PHE A 174 11.43 8.59 0.81
N GLY A 175 11.76 8.33 -0.46
CA GLY A 175 11.43 7.12 -1.20
C GLY A 175 10.38 7.38 -2.28
N ALA A 176 10.74 7.10 -3.54
CA ALA A 176 9.88 7.23 -4.72
C ALA A 176 9.44 5.87 -5.29
N GLY A 177 9.29 4.86 -4.42
CA GLY A 177 8.66 3.58 -4.74
C GLY A 177 7.14 3.73 -4.93
N PRO A 178 6.40 2.62 -5.08
CA PRO A 178 4.95 2.66 -5.35
C PRO A 178 4.17 3.52 -4.34
N ILE A 179 4.40 3.31 -3.04
CA ILE A 179 3.73 4.09 -1.98
C ILE A 179 4.18 5.55 -2.01
N GLY A 180 5.47 5.83 -2.29
CA GLY A 180 5.95 7.21 -2.45
C GLY A 180 5.25 7.94 -3.60
N LEU A 181 5.08 7.30 -4.76
CA LEU A 181 4.36 7.88 -5.90
C LEU A 181 2.88 8.14 -5.56
N LEU A 182 2.21 7.23 -4.88
CA LEU A 182 0.83 7.40 -4.42
C LEU A 182 0.73 8.51 -3.35
N THR A 183 1.73 8.63 -2.46
CA THR A 183 1.79 9.70 -1.47
C THR A 183 1.97 11.08 -2.14
N ILE A 184 2.73 11.19 -3.24
CA ILE A 184 2.82 12.42 -4.04
C ILE A 184 1.46 12.81 -4.59
N ILE A 185 0.74 11.85 -5.20
CA ILE A 185 -0.61 12.06 -5.75
C ILE A 185 -1.57 12.52 -4.65
N ALA A 186 -1.56 11.85 -3.50
CA ALA A 186 -2.41 12.17 -2.36
C ALA A 186 -2.06 13.55 -1.73
N ALA A 187 -0.77 13.87 -1.57
CA ALA A 187 -0.32 15.17 -1.06
C ALA A 187 -0.75 16.32 -1.98
N LYS A 188 -0.63 16.12 -3.29
CA LYS A 188 -1.11 17.09 -4.28
C LYS A 188 -2.63 17.28 -4.20
N ALA A 189 -3.39 16.21 -4.07
CA ALA A 189 -4.84 16.26 -3.91
C ALA A 189 -5.25 16.95 -2.60
N ALA A 190 -4.47 16.77 -1.52
CA ALA A 190 -4.67 17.47 -0.24
C ALA A 190 -4.29 18.96 -0.28
N GLY A 191 -3.69 19.44 -1.39
CA GLY A 191 -3.38 20.87 -1.58
C GLY A 191 -1.98 21.28 -1.12
N ALA A 192 -1.03 20.36 -0.99
CA ALA A 192 0.36 20.68 -0.72
C ALA A 192 0.92 21.62 -1.81
N SER A 193 1.58 22.72 -1.38
CA SER A 193 2.10 23.76 -2.29
C SER A 193 3.42 23.39 -2.92
N LYS A 194 4.28 22.67 -2.17
CA LYS A 194 5.56 22.12 -2.65
C LYS A 194 5.70 20.69 -2.18
N ILE A 195 6.13 19.81 -3.08
CA ILE A 195 6.35 18.39 -2.84
C ILE A 195 7.78 18.07 -3.25
N PHE A 196 8.65 17.91 -2.25
CA PHE A 196 10.04 17.50 -2.43
C PHE A 196 10.12 15.97 -2.32
N VAL A 197 10.75 15.34 -3.30
CA VAL A 197 10.89 13.88 -3.33
C VAL A 197 12.37 13.50 -3.41
N PHE A 198 12.78 12.64 -2.52
CA PHE A 198 14.15 12.16 -2.38
C PHE A 198 14.22 10.66 -2.66
N ASP A 199 15.07 10.27 -3.61
CA ASP A 199 15.40 8.87 -3.92
C ASP A 199 16.84 8.78 -4.45
N LEU A 200 17.36 7.57 -4.59
CA LEU A 200 18.67 7.31 -5.20
C LEU A 200 18.56 7.00 -6.71
N SER A 201 17.38 6.63 -7.21
CA SER A 201 17.14 6.25 -8.60
C SER A 201 16.57 7.42 -9.40
N GLU A 202 17.29 7.81 -10.45
CA GLU A 202 16.81 8.83 -11.39
C GLU A 202 15.52 8.41 -12.11
N GLU A 203 15.35 7.12 -12.41
CA GLU A 203 14.15 6.59 -13.04
C GLU A 203 12.92 6.80 -12.13
N ARG A 204 13.07 6.53 -10.82
CA ARG A 204 12.01 6.78 -9.83
C ARG A 204 11.74 8.26 -9.65
N LEU A 205 12.77 9.09 -9.63
CA LEU A 205 12.62 10.54 -9.54
C LEU A 205 11.90 11.12 -10.76
N ASN A 206 12.17 10.60 -11.95
CA ASN A 206 11.45 11.00 -13.17
C ASN A 206 9.96 10.63 -13.09
N LYS A 207 9.59 9.46 -12.54
CA LYS A 207 8.19 9.09 -12.28
C LYS A 207 7.57 9.97 -11.21
N ALA A 208 8.27 10.25 -10.12
CA ALA A 208 7.80 11.17 -9.09
C ALA A 208 7.44 12.54 -9.67
N LYS A 209 8.28 13.06 -10.58
CA LYS A 209 8.00 14.30 -11.29
C LYS A 209 6.75 14.21 -12.18
N ALA A 210 6.59 13.10 -12.89
CA ALA A 210 5.43 12.89 -13.77
C ALA A 210 4.11 12.85 -13.01
N VAL A 211 4.07 12.27 -11.80
CA VAL A 211 2.86 12.18 -10.97
C VAL A 211 2.61 13.44 -10.12
N GLY A 212 3.54 14.40 -10.06
CA GLY A 212 3.24 15.70 -9.47
C GLY A 212 4.23 16.24 -8.43
N ALA A 213 5.37 15.59 -8.22
CA ALA A 213 6.45 16.18 -7.42
C ALA A 213 6.87 17.54 -8.00
N THR A 214 7.00 18.55 -7.14
CA THR A 214 7.48 19.88 -7.58
C THR A 214 9.00 19.92 -7.66
N HIS A 215 9.68 19.13 -6.82
CA HIS A 215 11.13 19.04 -6.75
C HIS A 215 11.51 17.56 -6.57
N THR A 216 12.41 17.07 -7.39
CA THR A 216 12.97 15.72 -7.31
C THR A 216 14.47 15.80 -7.09
N ILE A 217 14.99 15.09 -6.10
CA ILE A 217 16.36 15.21 -5.63
C ILE A 217 16.99 13.84 -5.46
N ASN A 218 18.15 13.64 -6.10
CA ASN A 218 18.97 12.47 -5.85
C ASN A 218 19.73 12.63 -4.54
N SER A 219 19.36 11.86 -3.51
CA SER A 219 19.98 11.91 -2.18
C SER A 219 21.42 11.37 -2.16
N GLY A 220 21.87 10.70 -3.21
CA GLY A 220 23.25 10.28 -3.37
C GLY A 220 24.18 11.43 -3.80
N GLU A 221 23.62 12.52 -4.35
CA GLU A 221 24.35 13.65 -4.92
C GLU A 221 24.22 14.94 -4.09
N SER A 222 23.14 15.08 -3.32
CA SER A 222 22.81 16.31 -2.60
C SER A 222 22.28 16.00 -1.21
N ASP A 223 22.69 16.80 -0.22
CA ASP A 223 22.12 16.75 1.12
C ASP A 223 20.70 17.33 1.12
N PRO A 224 19.71 16.61 1.67
CA PRO A 224 18.33 17.08 1.72
C PRO A 224 18.16 18.43 2.42
N SER A 225 18.90 18.70 3.51
CA SER A 225 18.82 19.96 4.26
C SER A 225 19.33 21.14 3.44
N ASP A 226 20.42 20.95 2.69
CA ASP A 226 20.95 21.97 1.80
C ASP A 226 19.99 22.35 0.66
N ILE A 227 19.23 21.37 0.19
CA ILE A 227 18.22 21.62 -0.85
C ILE A 227 17.01 22.33 -0.25
N ILE A 228 16.44 21.80 0.84
CA ILE A 228 15.23 22.38 1.47
C ILE A 228 15.47 23.84 1.87
N SER A 229 16.64 24.18 2.42
CA SER A 229 17.00 25.55 2.84
C SER A 229 16.98 26.57 1.71
N LYS A 230 17.05 26.16 0.44
CA LYS A 230 16.94 27.04 -0.72
C LYS A 230 15.50 27.48 -1.03
N TYR A 231 14.52 26.76 -0.49
CA TYR A 231 13.09 26.91 -0.81
C TYR A 231 12.22 27.25 0.39
N THR A 232 12.73 27.02 1.61
CA THR A 232 12.01 27.28 2.87
C THR A 232 13.00 27.81 3.91
N ASP A 233 12.57 28.77 4.72
CA ASP A 233 13.44 29.35 5.78
C ASP A 233 13.60 28.42 6.99
N ASN A 234 12.64 27.53 7.24
CA ASN A 234 12.57 26.76 8.49
C ASN A 234 12.39 25.24 8.31
N GLY A 235 12.47 24.74 7.09
CA GLY A 235 12.17 23.34 6.76
C GLY A 235 10.77 23.15 6.18
N VAL A 236 10.36 21.88 5.98
CA VAL A 236 9.03 21.51 5.47
C VAL A 236 8.03 21.32 6.62
N ASP A 237 6.73 21.45 6.32
CA ASP A 237 5.66 21.28 7.31
C ASP A 237 5.55 19.81 7.74
N VAL A 238 5.60 18.89 6.78
CA VAL A 238 5.43 17.45 6.99
C VAL A 238 6.45 16.66 6.17
N SER A 239 7.02 15.62 6.77
CA SER A 239 7.87 14.65 6.06
C SER A 239 7.28 13.25 6.15
N PHE A 240 7.42 12.49 5.05
CA PHE A 240 7.02 11.09 4.94
C PHE A 240 8.25 10.21 4.73
N GLU A 241 8.51 9.30 5.66
CA GLU A 241 9.56 8.29 5.55
C GLU A 241 8.95 7.01 4.96
N ILE A 242 9.34 6.67 3.72
CA ILE A 242 8.74 5.58 2.93
C ILE A 242 9.80 4.59 2.41
N ALA A 243 11.07 4.82 2.72
CA ALA A 243 12.19 3.98 2.25
C ALA A 243 12.59 2.88 3.24
N GLY A 244 12.29 3.05 4.54
CA GLY A 244 12.54 2.05 5.57
C GLY A 244 14.00 1.91 5.98
N VAL A 245 14.79 2.99 5.94
CA VAL A 245 16.19 2.97 6.35
C VAL A 245 16.52 4.11 7.33
N ALA A 246 17.51 3.88 8.21
CA ALA A 246 17.87 4.85 9.26
C ALA A 246 18.23 6.24 8.71
N GLN A 247 18.91 6.28 7.55
CA GLN A 247 19.35 7.54 6.95
C GLN A 247 18.17 8.41 6.50
N THR A 248 17.13 7.80 5.89
CA THR A 248 15.96 8.56 5.43
C THR A 248 15.10 9.06 6.60
N LEU A 249 14.97 8.28 7.68
CA LEU A 249 14.30 8.75 8.91
C LEU A 249 15.05 9.94 9.51
N LYS A 250 16.39 9.86 9.60
CA LYS A 250 17.20 10.97 10.09
C LYS A 250 16.99 12.21 9.22
N SER A 251 17.11 12.08 7.90
CA SER A 251 16.92 13.19 6.98
C SER A 251 15.52 13.78 7.05
N ALA A 252 14.47 12.93 7.18
CA ALA A 252 13.09 13.39 7.34
C ALA A 252 12.92 14.28 8.57
N ILE A 253 13.52 13.91 9.71
CA ILE A 253 13.49 14.72 10.92
C ILE A 253 14.28 16.03 10.74
N ASP A 254 15.47 15.95 10.13
CA ASP A 254 16.35 17.10 9.97
C ASP A 254 15.78 18.19 9.05
N VAL A 255 14.99 17.81 8.01
CA VAL A 255 14.39 18.78 7.07
C VAL A 255 13.03 19.29 7.51
N THR A 256 12.44 18.68 8.53
CA THR A 256 11.11 19.08 9.03
C THR A 256 11.26 20.29 9.96
N LYS A 257 10.41 21.32 9.76
CA LYS A 257 10.41 22.51 10.61
C LYS A 257 10.19 22.18 12.08
N ALA A 258 10.64 23.06 12.96
CA ALA A 258 10.37 22.91 14.38
C ALA A 258 8.85 22.72 14.63
N ARG A 259 8.49 21.68 15.42
CA ARG A 259 7.12 21.25 15.71
C ARG A 259 6.32 20.75 14.51
N GLY A 260 6.97 20.50 13.34
CA GLY A 260 6.35 19.81 12.23
C GLY A 260 6.15 18.31 12.50
N ILE A 261 5.65 17.59 11.52
CA ILE A 261 5.29 16.17 11.67
C ILE A 261 6.14 15.31 10.74
N VAL A 262 6.65 14.20 11.26
CA VAL A 262 7.27 13.12 10.47
C VAL A 262 6.40 11.89 10.60
N VAL A 263 5.97 11.33 9.46
CA VAL A 263 5.16 10.12 9.38
C VAL A 263 6.02 8.98 8.85
N ILE A 264 6.17 7.91 9.63
CA ILE A 264 6.76 6.65 9.18
C ILE A 264 5.67 5.84 8.50
N VAL A 265 5.86 5.56 7.20
CA VAL A 265 4.95 4.77 6.37
C VAL A 265 5.58 3.43 5.99
N SER A 266 6.89 3.36 6.05
CA SER A 266 7.68 2.19 5.67
C SER A 266 7.69 1.09 6.73
N ILE A 267 7.99 -0.12 6.28
CA ILE A 267 8.34 -1.26 7.14
C ILE A 267 9.86 -1.34 7.22
N PHE A 268 10.42 -1.21 8.43
CA PHE A 268 11.84 -1.41 8.68
C PHE A 268 12.15 -2.90 8.84
N GLY A 269 12.94 -3.48 7.94
CA GLY A 269 13.31 -4.89 7.98
C GLY A 269 14.21 -5.26 9.17
N HIS A 270 14.92 -4.27 9.75
CA HIS A 270 15.83 -4.47 10.87
C HIS A 270 15.74 -3.31 11.87
N PRO A 271 16.06 -3.54 13.16
CA PRO A 271 16.22 -2.47 14.14
C PRO A 271 17.26 -1.44 13.68
N ILE A 272 16.99 -0.16 13.92
CA ILE A 272 17.87 0.95 13.58
C ILE A 272 18.40 1.63 14.84
N GLU A 273 19.62 2.15 14.78
CA GLU A 273 20.15 3.08 15.79
C GLU A 273 19.70 4.50 15.46
N TRP A 274 19.15 5.17 16.44
CA TRP A 274 18.66 6.53 16.29
C TRP A 274 18.81 7.32 17.58
N ASN A 275 19.15 8.63 17.48
CA ASN A 275 19.32 9.50 18.63
C ASN A 275 18.04 10.30 18.93
N PRO A 276 17.29 9.99 20.00
CA PRO A 276 16.06 10.70 20.35
C PRO A 276 16.24 12.21 20.61
N MET A 277 17.46 12.69 20.83
CA MET A 277 17.74 14.12 20.97
C MET A 277 17.37 14.93 19.72
N GLN A 278 17.25 14.32 18.56
CA GLN A 278 16.73 15.00 17.37
C GLN A 278 15.31 15.52 17.60
N LEU A 279 14.41 14.73 18.24
CA LEU A 279 13.06 15.19 18.58
C LEU A 279 13.09 16.25 19.68
N THR A 280 13.90 16.04 20.71
CA THR A 280 13.99 17.01 21.83
C THR A 280 14.46 18.38 21.33
N ASN A 281 15.41 18.42 20.41
CA ASN A 281 15.99 19.66 19.89
C ASN A 281 15.07 20.40 18.91
N THR A 282 14.22 19.66 18.20
CA THR A 282 13.35 20.23 17.15
C THR A 282 11.89 20.35 17.56
N GLY A 283 11.45 19.54 18.54
CA GLY A 283 10.04 19.42 18.91
C GLY A 283 9.18 18.77 17.80
N VAL A 284 9.80 18.14 16.79
CA VAL A 284 9.12 17.40 15.73
C VAL A 284 8.26 16.29 16.37
N LYS A 285 7.05 16.14 15.89
CA LYS A 285 6.17 15.01 16.21
C LYS A 285 6.53 13.85 15.29
N LEU A 286 6.85 12.69 15.85
CA LEU A 286 7.06 11.46 15.11
C LEU A 286 5.82 10.58 15.27
N THR A 287 5.16 10.27 14.19
CA THR A 287 4.03 9.33 14.14
C THR A 287 4.27 8.25 13.08
N SER A 288 3.36 7.30 12.97
CA SER A 288 3.42 6.24 11.97
C SER A 288 2.02 5.90 11.47
N THR A 289 1.96 5.19 10.35
CA THR A 289 0.72 4.59 9.87
C THR A 289 0.96 3.14 9.47
N ILE A 290 -0.04 2.30 9.70
CA ILE A 290 -0.13 0.94 9.20
C ILE A 290 -1.51 0.76 8.57
N ALA A 291 -1.56 0.30 7.32
CA ALA A 291 -2.81 0.17 6.57
C ALA A 291 -3.65 1.48 6.63
N TYR A 292 -4.95 1.37 6.86
CA TYR A 292 -5.91 2.49 6.82
C TYR A 292 -7.22 2.08 7.51
N THR A 293 -8.04 3.07 7.86
CA THR A 293 -9.39 2.81 8.39
C THR A 293 -10.36 2.47 7.24
N PRO A 294 -11.47 1.75 7.51
CA PRO A 294 -12.53 1.51 6.53
C PRO A 294 -13.08 2.80 5.90
N THR A 295 -13.17 3.86 6.69
CA THR A 295 -13.57 5.19 6.20
C THR A 295 -12.55 5.75 5.21
N THR A 296 -11.26 5.60 5.46
CA THR A 296 -10.21 6.04 4.52
C THR A 296 -10.25 5.22 3.23
N PHE A 297 -10.52 3.92 3.32
CA PHE A 297 -10.67 3.07 2.12
C PHE A 297 -11.81 3.55 1.23
N GLN A 298 -13.01 3.77 1.80
CA GLN A 298 -14.15 4.31 1.05
C GLN A 298 -13.85 5.69 0.45
N GLN A 299 -13.27 6.60 1.22
CA GLN A 299 -12.88 7.91 0.73
C GLN A 299 -11.87 7.84 -0.42
N THR A 300 -10.99 6.85 -0.41
CA THR A 300 -10.03 6.63 -1.50
C THR A 300 -10.76 6.22 -2.78
N ILE A 301 -11.74 5.32 -2.70
CA ILE A 301 -12.59 4.96 -3.84
C ILE A 301 -13.28 6.21 -4.39
N ASP A 302 -13.89 7.01 -3.53
CA ASP A 302 -14.61 8.23 -3.92
C ASP A 302 -13.69 9.23 -4.62
N LEU A 303 -12.49 9.47 -4.08
CA LEU A 303 -11.49 10.37 -4.66
C LEU A 303 -10.95 9.90 -6.02
N ILE A 304 -10.79 8.60 -6.22
CA ILE A 304 -10.42 8.03 -7.52
C ILE A 304 -11.59 8.20 -8.51
N ASN A 305 -12.82 7.88 -8.09
CA ASN A 305 -14.02 8.00 -8.90
C ASN A 305 -14.28 9.44 -9.38
N GLU A 306 -13.97 10.44 -8.55
CA GLU A 306 -14.07 11.86 -8.87
C GLU A 306 -12.90 12.38 -9.70
N GLY A 307 -11.86 11.56 -9.95
CA GLY A 307 -10.66 11.93 -10.70
C GLY A 307 -9.66 12.80 -9.95
N ASN A 308 -9.81 12.92 -8.63
CA ASN A 308 -8.91 13.67 -7.76
C ASN A 308 -7.58 12.92 -7.54
N LEU A 309 -7.59 11.58 -7.59
CA LEU A 309 -6.41 10.72 -7.49
C LEU A 309 -6.19 9.96 -8.81
N LYS A 310 -5.17 10.37 -9.58
CA LYS A 310 -4.82 9.74 -10.87
C LYS A 310 -3.86 8.56 -10.67
N VAL A 311 -4.37 7.48 -10.10
CA VAL A 311 -3.54 6.37 -9.64
C VAL A 311 -2.98 5.48 -10.75
N LYS A 312 -3.60 5.43 -11.93
CA LYS A 312 -3.12 4.60 -13.04
C LYS A 312 -1.71 4.95 -13.52
N ASP A 313 -1.26 6.18 -13.28
CA ASP A 313 0.06 6.66 -13.73
C ASP A 313 1.22 5.99 -12.96
N VAL A 314 0.94 5.24 -11.88
CA VAL A 314 1.95 4.45 -11.16
C VAL A 314 2.15 3.04 -11.73
N ILE A 315 1.24 2.56 -12.59
CA ILE A 315 1.35 1.24 -13.23
C ILE A 315 2.51 1.27 -14.22
N THR A 316 3.41 0.31 -14.11
CA THR A 316 4.59 0.20 -15.00
C THR A 316 4.56 -1.01 -15.88
N ASP A 317 3.88 -2.07 -15.46
CA ASP A 317 3.75 -3.29 -16.25
C ASP A 317 2.46 -4.05 -15.93
N GLU A 318 2.04 -4.92 -16.86
CA GLU A 318 0.86 -5.76 -16.77
C GLU A 318 1.23 -7.16 -17.23
N ILE A 319 1.03 -8.15 -16.37
CA ILE A 319 1.43 -9.54 -16.62
C ILE A 319 0.26 -10.50 -16.42
N GLU A 320 0.35 -11.70 -16.97
CA GLU A 320 -0.59 -12.80 -16.68
C GLU A 320 -0.16 -13.52 -15.39
N LEU A 321 -1.10 -14.18 -14.72
CA LEU A 321 -0.84 -14.90 -13.46
C LEU A 321 0.33 -15.89 -13.55
N ASN A 322 0.46 -16.58 -14.69
CA ASN A 322 1.51 -17.59 -14.87
C ASN A 322 2.93 -17.00 -14.79
N ASP A 323 3.08 -15.72 -15.10
CA ASP A 323 4.37 -15.02 -15.17
C ASP A 323 4.71 -14.28 -13.84
N ILE A 324 3.89 -14.43 -12.79
CA ILE A 324 3.97 -13.65 -11.55
C ILE A 324 5.33 -13.74 -10.86
N VAL A 325 6.00 -14.89 -10.92
CA VAL A 325 7.31 -15.06 -10.28
C VAL A 325 8.40 -14.37 -11.11
N GLU A 326 8.52 -14.69 -12.38
CA GLU A 326 9.62 -14.21 -13.23
C GLU A 326 9.43 -12.74 -13.62
N SER A 327 8.27 -12.40 -14.20
CA SER A 327 7.96 -11.05 -14.68
C SER A 327 7.34 -10.14 -13.61
N GLY A 328 6.95 -10.70 -12.48
CA GLY A 328 6.44 -9.95 -11.33
C GLY A 328 7.50 -9.79 -10.24
N PHE A 329 7.68 -10.80 -9.39
CA PHE A 329 8.53 -10.69 -8.21
C PHE A 329 10.00 -10.47 -8.55
N GLU A 330 10.61 -11.30 -9.40
CA GLU A 330 12.01 -11.15 -9.77
C GLU A 330 12.27 -9.85 -10.55
N GLN A 331 11.35 -9.41 -11.39
CA GLN A 331 11.48 -8.14 -12.10
C GLN A 331 11.45 -6.95 -11.13
N LEU A 332 10.54 -6.90 -10.17
CA LEU A 332 10.49 -5.82 -9.15
C LEU A 332 11.73 -5.78 -8.26
N VAL A 333 12.37 -6.93 -8.00
CA VAL A 333 13.62 -7.01 -7.25
C VAL A 333 14.80 -6.45 -8.05
N ASN A 334 14.90 -6.81 -9.33
CA ASN A 334 16.08 -6.58 -10.15
C ASN A 334 16.02 -5.26 -10.95
N ASP A 335 14.83 -4.78 -11.29
CA ASP A 335 14.63 -3.57 -12.11
C ASP A 335 14.02 -2.45 -11.26
N LYS A 336 14.85 -1.47 -10.88
CA LYS A 336 14.42 -0.31 -10.09
C LYS A 336 13.57 0.69 -10.87
N SER A 337 13.48 0.54 -12.20
CA SER A 337 12.54 1.31 -13.01
C SER A 337 11.09 0.88 -12.83
N GLN A 338 10.85 -0.32 -12.30
CA GLN A 338 9.50 -0.79 -11.99
C GLN A 338 8.95 -0.15 -10.72
N SER A 339 7.65 0.15 -10.73
CA SER A 339 6.92 0.65 -9.58
C SER A 339 5.77 -0.29 -9.20
N LYS A 340 4.73 -0.34 -10.00
CA LYS A 340 3.56 -1.18 -9.73
C LYS A 340 3.31 -2.08 -10.94
N ILE A 341 3.45 -3.38 -10.72
CA ILE A 341 3.08 -4.42 -11.68
C ILE A 341 1.70 -4.94 -11.32
N LEU A 342 0.80 -4.97 -12.28
CA LEU A 342 -0.52 -5.56 -12.15
C LEU A 342 -0.55 -6.96 -12.78
N VAL A 343 -1.20 -7.88 -12.08
CA VAL A 343 -1.43 -9.26 -12.52
C VAL A 343 -2.87 -9.39 -13.01
N LYS A 344 -3.05 -9.88 -14.22
CA LYS A 344 -4.35 -10.22 -14.77
C LYS A 344 -4.70 -11.68 -14.43
N LEU A 345 -5.94 -11.92 -13.97
CA LEU A 345 -6.42 -13.20 -13.47
C LEU A 345 -7.39 -13.88 -14.43
#